data_9dae8b253afb3ebad861d599a2c782cc
#
_entry.id   9dae8b253afb3ebad861d599a2c782cc
#
_cell.length_a   1.000
_cell.length_b   1.000
_cell.length_c   1.000
_cell.angle_alpha   90.00
_cell.angle_beta   90.00
_cell.angle_gamma   90.00
#
_symmetry.space_group_name_H-M   'P 1'
#
loop_
_entity.id
_entity.type
_entity.pdbx_description
1 polymer ?
#
loop_
_entity_poly.entity_id
_entity_poly.type
_entity_poly.pdbx_seq_one_letter_code
_entity_poly.pdbx_strand_id
1 'polypeptide(L)'
;MTRPNMRIRLLTAALLTVIVGAVAWLVLNRGESEPVFRGRRLSNWLEDFDHWNGTDTNAPVVVTIRALGTNAIPTLVRMSLWRDSGPKEMLSIEFEKHPKLMRYRYTIAPQRWSRAGQALSVMGEPARAAVPYYVQALTNGDAVTRRIALNALGSIGPPAEESIPTLLARQDDIEVLGNLLGTLGNIGRRADVCVRF
;
A
#
# COMPACT_ATOMS: atom_id res chain seq x y z
N MET A 1 6.36 -58.52 -16.06
CA MET A 1 6.60 -57.04 -15.81
C MET A 1 5.86 -56.25 -16.86
N THR A 2 4.71 -55.72 -16.54
CA THR A 2 3.85 -54.92 -17.45
C THR A 2 4.45 -53.52 -17.60
N ARG A 3 4.88 -53.16 -18.82
CA ARG A 3 5.37 -51.81 -19.13
C ARG A 3 4.18 -50.83 -18.92
N PRO A 4 4.31 -49.80 -18.05
CA PRO A 4 3.25 -48.86 -17.86
C PRO A 4 2.96 -48.10 -19.17
N ASN A 5 1.68 -47.98 -19.53
CA ASN A 5 1.20 -47.34 -20.74
C ASN A 5 1.79 -45.95 -20.89
N MET A 6 2.33 -45.60 -22.07
CA MET A 6 2.93 -44.29 -22.39
C MET A 6 2.02 -43.10 -21.99
N ARG A 7 0.70 -43.28 -22.11
CA ARG A 7 -0.31 -42.28 -21.67
C ARG A 7 -0.27 -42.01 -20.15
N ILE A 8 -0.08 -43.06 -19.33
CA ILE A 8 0.02 -42.91 -17.87
C ILE A 8 1.29 -42.15 -17.50
N ARG A 9 2.41 -42.44 -18.14
CA ARG A 9 3.69 -41.72 -17.94
C ARG A 9 3.59 -40.25 -18.32
N LEU A 10 2.90 -39.93 -19.44
CA LEU A 10 2.67 -38.53 -19.86
C LEU A 10 1.75 -37.79 -18.89
N LEU A 11 0.68 -38.42 -18.40
CA LEU A 11 -0.21 -37.83 -17.41
C LEU A 11 0.46 -37.60 -16.05
N THR A 12 1.29 -38.54 -15.61
CA THR A 12 2.04 -38.37 -14.34
C THR A 12 3.13 -37.29 -14.46
N ALA A 13 3.79 -37.18 -15.59
CA ALA A 13 4.76 -36.11 -15.84
C ALA A 13 4.08 -34.75 -15.88
N ALA A 14 2.95 -34.63 -16.59
CA ALA A 14 2.17 -33.38 -16.62
C ALA A 14 1.67 -32.96 -15.24
N LEU A 15 1.16 -33.90 -14.45
CA LEU A 15 0.71 -33.64 -13.08
C LEU A 15 1.85 -33.17 -12.18
N LEU A 16 3.03 -33.81 -12.28
CA LEU A 16 4.22 -33.41 -11.53
C LEU A 16 4.66 -31.99 -11.92
N THR A 17 4.65 -31.65 -13.19
CA THR A 17 5.01 -30.30 -13.66
C THR A 17 4.06 -29.24 -13.10
N VAL A 18 2.75 -29.52 -13.07
CA VAL A 18 1.73 -28.62 -12.49
C VAL A 18 1.95 -28.46 -10.99
N ILE A 19 2.22 -29.56 -10.26
CA ILE A 19 2.47 -29.52 -8.81
C ILE A 19 3.74 -28.73 -8.51
N VAL A 20 4.83 -29.00 -9.22
CA VAL A 20 6.11 -28.26 -9.06
C VAL A 20 5.91 -26.78 -9.39
N GLY A 21 5.20 -26.45 -10.47
CA GLY A 21 4.84 -25.10 -10.83
C GLY A 21 4.02 -24.40 -9.74
N ALA A 22 3.02 -25.06 -9.20
CA ALA A 22 2.19 -24.53 -8.10
C ALA A 22 2.99 -24.33 -6.80
N VAL A 23 3.87 -25.27 -6.45
CA VAL A 23 4.75 -25.16 -5.28
C VAL A 23 5.78 -24.04 -5.48
N ALA A 24 6.40 -23.97 -6.65
CA ALA A 24 7.33 -22.88 -6.98
C ALA A 24 6.61 -21.51 -6.93
N TRP A 25 5.41 -21.42 -7.48
CA TRP A 25 4.59 -20.21 -7.42
C TRP A 25 4.25 -19.83 -5.97
N LEU A 26 3.85 -20.80 -5.12
CA LEU A 26 3.58 -20.57 -3.70
C LEU A 26 4.82 -20.13 -2.92
N VAL A 27 6.00 -20.68 -3.24
CA VAL A 27 7.26 -20.31 -2.58
C VAL A 27 7.75 -18.94 -3.02
N LEU A 28 7.68 -18.65 -4.33
CA LEU A 28 8.09 -17.36 -4.90
C LEU A 28 7.12 -16.24 -4.53
N ASN A 29 5.83 -16.53 -4.37
CA ASN A 29 4.81 -15.59 -3.91
C ASN A 29 4.59 -15.60 -2.38
N ARG A 30 5.50 -16.19 -1.60
CA ARG A 30 5.57 -15.90 -0.17
C ARG A 30 6.01 -14.45 -0.02
N GLY A 31 5.03 -13.54 -0.15
CA GLY A 31 5.22 -12.14 0.22
C GLY A 31 5.78 -12.06 1.64
N GLU A 32 6.59 -11.06 1.91
CA GLU A 32 7.10 -10.77 3.25
C GLU A 32 5.97 -10.96 4.25
N SER A 33 6.25 -11.72 5.32
CA SER A 33 5.27 -12.04 6.33
C SER A 33 4.78 -10.72 6.94
N GLU A 34 3.48 -10.48 6.79
CA GLU A 34 2.84 -9.30 7.36
C GLU A 34 3.05 -9.31 8.89
N PRO A 35 3.45 -8.17 9.51
CA PRO A 35 3.66 -8.12 10.94
C PRO A 35 2.37 -8.43 11.70
N VAL A 36 2.53 -9.24 12.76
CA VAL A 36 1.45 -9.61 13.67
C VAL A 36 1.69 -8.92 15.01
N PHE A 37 0.69 -8.23 15.52
CA PHE A 37 0.73 -7.59 16.83
C PHE A 37 -0.46 -8.07 17.66
N ARG A 38 -0.20 -8.60 18.86
CA ARG A 38 -1.22 -9.17 19.76
C ARG A 38 -2.12 -10.22 19.07
N GLY A 39 -1.53 -11.08 18.23
CA GLY A 39 -2.23 -12.15 17.53
C GLY A 39 -3.08 -11.71 16.32
N ARG A 40 -3.11 -10.41 16.01
CA ARG A 40 -3.86 -9.85 14.87
C ARG A 40 -2.89 -9.29 13.82
N ARG A 41 -3.11 -9.59 12.53
CA ARG A 41 -2.29 -9.08 11.41
C ARG A 41 -2.44 -7.58 11.26
N LEU A 42 -1.40 -6.90 10.76
CA LEU A 42 -1.42 -5.46 10.55
C LEU A 42 -2.60 -5.04 9.65
N SER A 43 -2.85 -5.74 8.53
CA SER A 43 -3.98 -5.44 7.64
C SER A 43 -5.32 -5.39 8.36
N ASN A 44 -5.54 -6.32 9.31
CA ASN A 44 -6.77 -6.34 10.11
C ASN A 44 -6.83 -5.19 11.14
N TRP A 45 -5.68 -4.76 11.67
CA TRP A 45 -5.62 -3.57 12.55
C TRP A 45 -5.95 -2.29 11.77
N LEU A 46 -5.52 -2.20 10.52
CA LEU A 46 -5.78 -1.03 9.69
C LEU A 46 -7.27 -0.85 9.34
N GLU A 47 -8.09 -1.89 9.43
CA GLU A 47 -9.54 -1.78 9.26
C GLU A 47 -10.19 -0.92 10.35
N ASP A 48 -9.59 -0.83 11.52
CA ASP A 48 -10.11 -0.02 12.62
C ASP A 48 -10.04 1.48 12.31
N PHE A 49 -9.21 1.91 11.34
CA PHE A 49 -9.20 3.29 10.85
C PHE A 49 -10.51 3.71 10.18
N ASP A 50 -11.31 2.79 9.66
CA ASP A 50 -12.61 3.11 9.06
C ASP A 50 -13.58 3.73 10.09
N HIS A 51 -13.35 3.47 11.38
CA HIS A 51 -14.15 3.95 12.50
C HIS A 51 -13.40 4.97 13.38
N TRP A 52 -12.17 5.30 13.03
CA TRP A 52 -11.36 6.25 13.77
C TRP A 52 -11.76 7.69 13.45
N ASN A 53 -11.95 8.50 14.49
CA ASN A 53 -12.38 9.90 14.37
C ASN A 53 -11.28 10.89 13.94
N GLY A 54 -10.05 10.40 13.71
CA GLY A 54 -8.91 11.24 13.30
C GLY A 54 -8.18 11.94 14.45
N THR A 55 -8.71 11.94 15.66
CA THR A 55 -8.16 12.72 16.80
C THR A 55 -7.74 11.87 17.99
N ASP A 56 -8.34 10.69 18.19
CA ASP A 56 -8.00 9.84 19.32
C ASP A 56 -6.62 9.18 19.14
N THR A 57 -5.63 9.75 19.82
CA THR A 57 -4.25 9.25 19.82
C THR A 57 -4.06 7.99 20.65
N ASN A 58 -5.03 7.61 21.48
CA ASN A 58 -5.04 6.41 22.31
C ASN A 58 -5.85 5.26 21.67
N ALA A 59 -6.44 5.48 20.48
CA ALA A 59 -7.13 4.43 19.76
C ALA A 59 -6.24 3.19 19.59
N PRO A 60 -6.75 1.97 19.79
CA PRO A 60 -5.95 0.74 19.74
C PRO A 60 -5.13 0.60 18.46
N VAL A 61 -5.68 1.04 17.31
CA VAL A 61 -4.96 1.02 16.02
C VAL A 61 -3.77 1.97 16.05
N VAL A 62 -3.91 3.19 16.58
CA VAL A 62 -2.83 4.19 16.67
C VAL A 62 -1.70 3.68 17.56
N VAL A 63 -2.04 3.15 18.74
CA VAL A 63 -1.07 2.55 19.68
C VAL A 63 -0.34 1.38 19.02
N THR A 64 -1.07 0.54 18.27
CA THR A 64 -0.49 -0.61 17.54
C THR A 64 0.49 -0.16 16.47
N ILE A 65 0.12 0.83 15.64
CA ILE A 65 0.98 1.35 14.57
C ILE A 65 2.27 1.94 15.15
N ARG A 66 2.17 2.72 16.22
CA ARG A 66 3.33 3.29 16.91
C ARG A 66 4.23 2.22 17.54
N ALA A 67 3.63 1.18 18.12
CA ALA A 67 4.39 0.07 18.71
C ALA A 67 5.11 -0.78 17.65
N LEU A 68 4.53 -0.97 16.47
CA LEU A 68 5.17 -1.67 15.35
C LEU A 68 6.31 -0.85 14.73
N GLY A 69 6.19 0.49 14.73
CA GLY A 69 7.19 1.40 14.20
C GLY A 69 7.60 1.03 12.76
N THR A 70 8.91 1.03 12.49
CA THR A 70 9.47 0.75 11.16
C THR A 70 9.15 -0.65 10.63
N ASN A 71 8.83 -1.62 11.49
CA ASN A 71 8.44 -2.97 11.06
C ASN A 71 7.13 -2.99 10.25
N ALA A 72 6.28 -1.96 10.39
CA ALA A 72 5.05 -1.82 9.60
C ALA A 72 5.32 -1.29 8.18
N ILE A 73 6.44 -0.60 7.94
CA ILE A 73 6.72 0.14 6.70
C ILE A 73 6.61 -0.71 5.44
N PRO A 74 7.24 -1.91 5.31
CA PRO A 74 7.16 -2.69 4.08
C PRO A 74 5.70 -3.02 3.71
N THR A 75 4.89 -3.37 4.70
CA THR A 75 3.47 -3.67 4.49
C THR A 75 2.67 -2.43 4.12
N LEU A 76 2.90 -1.29 4.79
CA LEU A 76 2.21 -0.04 4.49
C LEU A 76 2.54 0.48 3.09
N VAL A 77 3.82 0.44 2.69
CA VAL A 77 4.25 0.82 1.33
C VAL A 77 3.59 -0.09 0.29
N ARG A 78 3.61 -1.41 0.49
CA ARG A 78 2.95 -2.35 -0.41
C ARG A 78 1.45 -2.10 -0.52
N MET A 79 0.77 -1.78 0.60
CA MET A 79 -0.66 -1.50 0.60
C MET A 79 -0.99 -0.18 -0.08
N SER A 80 -0.19 0.86 0.13
CA SER A 80 -0.38 2.18 -0.50
C SER A 80 -0.13 2.16 -2.00
N LEU A 81 0.83 1.34 -2.48
CA LEU A 81 1.13 1.19 -3.90
C LEU A 81 0.33 0.08 -4.59
N TRP A 82 -0.57 -0.58 -3.83
CA TRP A 82 -1.40 -1.65 -4.38
C TRP A 82 -2.32 -1.15 -5.47
N ARG A 83 -2.44 -1.95 -6.54
CA ARG A 83 -3.40 -1.74 -7.63
C ARG A 83 -4.31 -2.94 -7.76
N ASP A 84 -5.58 -2.67 -7.94
CA ASP A 84 -6.52 -3.72 -8.32
C ASP A 84 -6.29 -4.07 -9.80
N SER A 85 -6.42 -5.36 -10.15
CA SER A 85 -6.44 -5.77 -11.55
C SER A 85 -7.78 -5.34 -12.17
N GLY A 86 -7.78 -4.97 -13.46
CA GLY A 86 -8.99 -4.49 -14.17
C GLY A 86 -10.25 -5.33 -13.93
N PRO A 87 -10.21 -6.70 -13.96
CA PRO A 87 -11.36 -7.53 -13.63
C PRO A 87 -11.88 -7.36 -12.20
N LYS A 88 -11.00 -7.07 -11.23
CA LYS A 88 -11.39 -6.83 -9.84
C LYS A 88 -12.03 -5.47 -9.63
N GLU A 89 -11.56 -4.46 -10.36
CA GLU A 89 -12.15 -3.13 -10.37
C GLU A 89 -13.57 -3.16 -10.96
N MET A 90 -13.77 -3.85 -12.09
CA MET A 90 -15.10 -4.06 -12.67
C MET A 90 -16.04 -4.78 -11.70
N LEU A 91 -15.58 -5.83 -11.03
CA LEU A 91 -16.35 -6.55 -10.02
C LEU A 91 -16.72 -5.67 -8.83
N SER A 92 -15.81 -4.81 -8.35
CA SER A 92 -16.10 -3.90 -7.23
C SER A 92 -17.21 -2.90 -7.58
N ILE A 93 -17.18 -2.33 -8.79
CA ILE A 93 -18.23 -1.42 -9.31
C ILE A 93 -19.58 -2.14 -9.40
N GLU A 94 -19.59 -3.41 -9.84
CA GLU A 94 -20.82 -4.18 -9.96
C GLU A 94 -21.37 -4.59 -8.57
N PHE A 95 -20.52 -4.92 -7.61
CA PHE A 95 -20.93 -5.21 -6.24
C PHE A 95 -21.51 -3.98 -5.52
N GLU A 96 -21.03 -2.76 -5.81
CA GLU A 96 -21.62 -1.53 -5.27
C GLU A 96 -23.08 -1.33 -5.68
N LYS A 97 -23.46 -1.82 -6.86
CA LYS A 97 -24.86 -1.78 -7.36
C LYS A 97 -25.77 -2.79 -6.63
N HIS A 98 -25.21 -3.78 -5.93
CA HIS A 98 -25.95 -4.86 -5.30
C HIS A 98 -25.68 -4.95 -3.78
N PRO A 99 -26.35 -4.11 -2.93
CA PRO A 99 -26.08 -4.03 -1.49
C PRO A 99 -26.19 -5.36 -0.73
N LYS A 100 -26.99 -6.32 -1.24
CA LYS A 100 -27.15 -7.66 -0.62
C LYS A 100 -25.90 -8.53 -0.79
N LEU A 101 -25.05 -8.26 -1.78
CA LEU A 101 -23.79 -8.96 -2.01
C LEU A 101 -22.62 -8.32 -1.23
N MET A 102 -22.80 -7.13 -0.66
CA MET A 102 -21.82 -6.43 0.18
C MET A 102 -21.43 -7.18 1.48
N ARG A 103 -22.02 -8.34 1.76
CA ARG A 103 -21.61 -9.18 2.90
C ARG A 103 -20.16 -9.68 2.78
N TYR A 104 -19.62 -9.70 1.55
CA TYR A 104 -18.21 -9.95 1.29
C TYR A 104 -17.50 -8.61 1.12
N ARG A 105 -17.03 -8.04 2.25
CA ARG A 105 -16.24 -6.80 2.27
C ARG A 105 -14.93 -7.01 1.51
N TYR A 106 -14.96 -6.68 0.24
CA TYR A 106 -13.75 -6.67 -0.60
C TYR A 106 -13.05 -5.32 -0.39
N THR A 107 -11.83 -5.35 0.16
CA THR A 107 -11.06 -4.12 0.34
C THR A 107 -10.46 -3.70 -1.01
N ILE A 108 -10.98 -2.63 -1.60
CA ILE A 108 -10.50 -2.03 -2.84
C ILE A 108 -9.22 -1.20 -2.62
N ALA A 109 -8.46 -0.97 -3.71
CA ALA A 109 -7.21 -0.21 -3.66
C ALA A 109 -7.34 1.16 -2.96
N PRO A 110 -8.35 2.02 -3.24
CA PRO A 110 -8.52 3.30 -2.55
C PRO A 110 -8.64 3.19 -1.02
N GLN A 111 -9.33 2.18 -0.50
CA GLN A 111 -9.43 1.95 0.94
C GLN A 111 -8.08 1.56 1.54
N ARG A 112 -7.30 0.74 0.83
CA ARG A 112 -5.94 0.36 1.25
C ARG A 112 -5.02 1.57 1.28
N TRP A 113 -5.10 2.45 0.27
CA TRP A 113 -4.32 3.69 0.22
C TRP A 113 -4.66 4.61 1.38
N SER A 114 -5.96 4.81 1.65
CA SER A 114 -6.44 5.64 2.76
C SER A 114 -5.94 5.13 4.10
N ARG A 115 -6.14 3.85 4.40
CA ARG A 115 -5.71 3.22 5.65
C ARG A 115 -4.20 3.28 5.83
N ALA A 116 -3.42 3.00 4.77
CA ALA A 116 -1.97 3.10 4.81
C ALA A 116 -1.51 4.55 5.05
N GLY A 117 -2.15 5.54 4.40
CA GLY A 117 -1.88 6.97 4.62
C GLY A 117 -2.17 7.39 6.05
N GLN A 118 -3.29 6.97 6.62
CA GLN A 118 -3.61 7.23 8.03
C GLN A 118 -2.60 6.59 8.98
N ALA A 119 -2.18 5.36 8.72
CA ALA A 119 -1.15 4.70 9.50
C ALA A 119 0.19 5.46 9.47
N LEU A 120 0.61 5.92 8.29
CA LEU A 120 1.83 6.72 8.14
C LEU A 120 1.72 8.06 8.90
N SER A 121 0.56 8.72 8.86
CA SER A 121 0.37 10.01 9.55
C SER A 121 0.45 9.89 11.08
N VAL A 122 -0.07 8.80 11.66
CA VAL A 122 -0.05 8.59 13.12
C VAL A 122 1.25 8.00 13.64
N MET A 123 2.10 7.49 12.73
CA MET A 123 3.38 6.87 13.08
C MET A 123 4.42 7.91 13.52
N GLY A 124 4.39 9.11 12.96
CA GLY A 124 5.34 10.18 13.24
C GLY A 124 6.74 9.91 12.67
N GLU A 125 7.80 10.21 13.43
CA GLU A 125 9.19 10.12 12.95
C GLU A 125 9.59 8.76 12.33
N PRO A 126 9.16 7.58 12.85
CA PRO A 126 9.45 6.29 12.22
C PRO A 126 8.95 6.19 10.77
N ALA A 127 7.93 6.97 10.35
CA ALA A 127 7.44 6.99 8.98
C ALA A 127 8.46 7.50 7.96
N ARG A 128 9.51 8.22 8.40
CA ARG A 128 10.64 8.64 7.57
C ARG A 128 11.24 7.47 6.77
N ALA A 129 11.29 6.28 7.35
CA ALA A 129 11.81 5.09 6.68
C ALA A 129 11.02 4.69 5.42
N ALA A 130 9.79 5.20 5.24
CA ALA A 130 9.01 4.98 4.02
C ALA A 130 9.34 5.98 2.89
N VAL A 131 9.94 7.13 3.19
CA VAL A 131 10.19 8.22 2.22
C VAL A 131 10.96 7.77 0.99
N PRO A 132 12.08 7.01 1.08
CA PRO A 132 12.83 6.58 -0.10
C PRO A 132 11.98 5.79 -1.10
N TYR A 133 11.05 4.95 -0.61
CA TYR A 133 10.15 4.16 -1.47
C TYR A 133 9.19 5.06 -2.25
N TYR A 134 8.64 6.10 -1.62
CA TYR A 134 7.73 7.03 -2.29
C TYR A 134 8.47 7.99 -3.22
N VAL A 135 9.68 8.41 -2.88
CA VAL A 135 10.55 9.19 -3.79
C VAL A 135 10.87 8.37 -5.05
N GLN A 136 11.17 7.09 -4.91
CA GLN A 136 11.36 6.20 -6.05
C GLN A 136 10.07 6.04 -6.88
N ALA A 137 8.92 5.87 -6.23
CA ALA A 137 7.62 5.76 -6.88
C ALA A 137 7.23 7.06 -7.61
N LEU A 138 7.56 8.21 -7.03
CA LEU A 138 7.36 9.53 -7.65
C LEU A 138 8.24 9.70 -8.90
N THR A 139 9.46 9.18 -8.89
CA THR A 139 10.41 9.32 -9.99
C THR A 139 10.12 8.37 -11.16
N ASN A 140 9.84 7.11 -10.86
CA ASN A 140 9.76 6.02 -11.84
C ASN A 140 8.33 5.53 -12.10
N GLY A 141 7.35 5.98 -11.31
CA GLY A 141 5.97 5.53 -11.42
C GLY A 141 5.22 6.18 -12.59
N ASP A 142 4.10 5.55 -12.97
CA ASP A 142 3.10 6.19 -13.83
C ASP A 142 2.31 7.28 -13.07
N ALA A 143 1.43 8.00 -13.74
CA ALA A 143 0.65 9.10 -13.19
C ALA A 143 -0.11 8.74 -11.90
N VAL A 144 -0.75 7.57 -11.86
CA VAL A 144 -1.49 7.11 -10.68
C VAL A 144 -0.54 6.81 -9.54
N THR A 145 0.58 6.13 -9.80
CA THR A 145 1.61 5.80 -8.80
C THR A 145 2.24 7.07 -8.24
N ARG A 146 2.54 8.07 -9.10
CA ARG A 146 3.07 9.37 -8.66
C ARG A 146 2.09 10.09 -7.75
N ARG A 147 0.80 10.12 -8.08
CA ARG A 147 -0.23 10.72 -7.24
C ARG A 147 -0.37 10.02 -5.89
N ILE A 148 -0.29 8.69 -5.86
CA ILE A 148 -0.29 7.92 -4.61
C ILE A 148 0.94 8.26 -3.77
N ALA A 149 2.12 8.32 -4.38
CA ALA A 149 3.36 8.67 -3.69
C ALA A 149 3.31 10.08 -3.08
N LEU A 150 2.76 11.07 -3.81
CA LEU A 150 2.53 12.41 -3.29
C LEU A 150 1.64 12.41 -2.05
N ASN A 151 0.49 11.74 -2.13
CA ASN A 151 -0.45 11.67 -1.02
C ASN A 151 0.19 10.99 0.20
N ALA A 152 0.97 9.93 -0.02
CA ALA A 152 1.69 9.24 1.05
C ALA A 152 2.75 10.12 1.71
N LEU A 153 3.55 10.86 0.92
CA LEU A 153 4.53 11.83 1.45
C LEU A 153 3.84 12.94 2.25
N GLY A 154 2.71 13.46 1.74
CA GLY A 154 1.88 14.43 2.47
C GLY A 154 1.29 13.87 3.77
N SER A 155 0.95 12.57 3.81
CA SER A 155 0.46 11.89 5.01
C SER A 155 1.57 11.67 6.05
N ILE A 156 2.80 11.39 5.61
CA ILE A 156 3.97 11.31 6.49
C ILE A 156 4.23 12.68 7.15
N GLY A 157 4.03 13.77 6.39
CA GLY A 157 4.21 15.12 6.90
C GLY A 157 5.69 15.48 7.13
N PRO A 158 6.03 16.22 8.22
CA PRO A 158 7.38 16.74 8.45
C PRO A 158 8.53 15.73 8.33
N PRO A 159 8.40 14.45 8.74
CA PRO A 159 9.46 13.47 8.52
C PRO A 159 9.84 13.24 7.05
N ALA A 160 9.00 13.67 6.10
CA ALA A 160 9.27 13.56 4.66
C ALA A 160 10.00 14.79 4.07
N GLU A 161 10.54 15.69 4.88
CA GLU A 161 11.22 16.92 4.44
C GLU A 161 12.32 16.66 3.39
N GLU A 162 13.01 15.55 3.47
CA GLU A 162 14.04 15.15 2.50
C GLU A 162 13.51 14.90 1.08
N SER A 163 12.20 14.72 0.90
CA SER A 163 11.57 14.57 -0.42
C SER A 163 11.33 15.90 -1.15
N ILE A 164 11.41 17.04 -0.46
CA ILE A 164 11.09 18.38 -1.00
C ILE A 164 11.84 18.69 -2.31
N PRO A 165 13.17 18.49 -2.42
CA PRO A 165 13.88 18.78 -3.68
C PRO A 165 13.33 17.98 -4.87
N THR A 166 12.97 16.70 -4.63
CA THR A 166 12.38 15.84 -5.69
C THR A 166 10.98 16.32 -6.06
N LEU A 167 10.18 16.76 -5.09
CA LEU A 167 8.85 17.31 -5.32
C LEU A 167 8.94 18.59 -6.17
N LEU A 168 9.84 19.50 -5.86
CA LEU A 168 10.04 20.74 -6.59
C LEU A 168 10.54 20.49 -8.02
N ALA A 169 11.36 19.47 -8.25
CA ALA A 169 11.79 19.08 -9.59
C ALA A 169 10.65 18.57 -10.48
N ARG A 170 9.45 18.33 -9.94
CA ARG A 170 8.26 17.84 -10.64
C ARG A 170 7.15 18.88 -10.78
N GLN A 171 7.42 20.14 -10.51
CA GLN A 171 6.43 21.24 -10.59
C GLN A 171 5.83 21.42 -12.00
N ASP A 172 6.53 20.99 -13.05
CA ASP A 172 6.05 21.07 -14.43
C ASP A 172 5.11 19.91 -14.83
N ASP A 173 4.96 18.91 -13.97
CA ASP A 173 4.04 17.79 -14.19
C ASP A 173 2.62 18.21 -13.77
N ILE A 174 1.76 18.54 -14.74
CA ILE A 174 0.39 19.02 -14.51
C ILE A 174 -0.44 18.04 -13.68
N GLU A 175 -0.23 16.72 -13.84
CA GLU A 175 -0.95 15.70 -13.08
C GLU A 175 -0.56 15.69 -11.60
N VAL A 176 0.66 16.12 -11.32
CA VAL A 176 1.24 16.19 -9.96
C VAL A 176 0.91 17.52 -9.30
N LEU A 177 0.85 18.60 -10.07
CA LEU A 177 0.74 19.99 -9.58
C LEU A 177 -0.45 20.22 -8.65
N GLY A 178 -1.62 19.65 -8.96
CA GLY A 178 -2.84 19.83 -8.15
C GLY A 178 -2.70 19.37 -6.68
N ASN A 179 -1.88 18.34 -6.44
CA ASN A 179 -1.65 17.80 -5.09
C ASN A 179 -0.32 18.28 -4.48
N LEU A 180 0.56 18.86 -5.30
CA LEU A 180 1.91 19.23 -4.88
C LEU A 180 1.91 20.28 -3.77
N LEU A 181 1.12 21.33 -3.92
CA LEU A 181 1.04 22.41 -2.93
C LEU A 181 0.51 21.91 -1.58
N GLY A 182 -0.53 21.06 -1.60
CA GLY A 182 -1.05 20.43 -0.38
C GLY A 182 -0.01 19.53 0.29
N THR A 183 0.73 18.75 -0.50
CA THR A 183 1.79 17.88 0.00
C THR A 183 2.94 18.69 0.61
N LEU A 184 3.41 19.73 -0.07
CA LEU A 184 4.43 20.63 0.44
C LEU A 184 3.97 21.35 1.70
N GLY A 185 2.71 21.79 1.78
CA GLY A 185 2.12 22.40 2.97
C GLY A 185 2.08 21.44 4.17
N ASN A 186 1.83 20.17 3.94
CA ASN A 186 1.81 19.15 4.99
C ASN A 186 3.23 18.78 5.49
N ILE A 187 4.21 18.72 4.57
CA ILE A 187 5.60 18.40 4.89
C ILE A 187 6.29 19.61 5.52
N GLY A 188 6.17 20.78 4.87
CA GLY A 188 6.82 21.99 5.29
C GLY A 188 5.92 22.83 6.20
N ARG A 189 5.98 22.63 7.51
CA ARG A 189 5.50 23.66 8.44
C ARG A 189 6.37 24.91 8.50
N ARG A 190 7.45 24.95 7.71
CA ARG A 190 8.29 26.13 7.56
C ARG A 190 7.75 26.98 6.43
N ALA A 191 7.14 28.11 6.79
CA ALA A 191 6.63 29.12 5.86
C ALA A 191 7.68 29.63 4.85
N ASP A 192 8.96 29.49 5.17
CA ASP A 192 10.11 29.91 4.37
C ASP A 192 10.28 29.10 3.08
N VAL A 193 9.77 27.86 3.03
CA VAL A 193 9.83 27.02 1.81
C VAL A 193 8.67 27.33 0.85
N CYS A 194 7.51 27.75 1.38
CA CYS A 194 6.33 28.06 0.57
C CYS A 194 6.35 29.46 -0.06
N VAL A 195 7.22 30.38 0.37
CA VAL A 195 7.25 31.80 -0.07
C VAL A 195 8.20 32.05 -1.26
N ARG A 196 8.86 31.03 -1.77
CA ARG A 196 9.77 31.16 -2.93
C ARG A 196 9.16 30.75 -4.28
N PHE A 197 7.84 30.77 -4.40
CA PHE A 197 7.10 30.55 -5.65
C PHE A 197 6.44 31.83 -6.12
#